data_4eae71ed56e62974fb23c75bc40850cf
#
_entry.id   4eae71ed56e62974fb23c75bc40850cf
#
_cell.length_a   1.000
_cell.length_b   1.000
_cell.length_c   1.000
_cell.angle_alpha   90.00
_cell.angle_beta   90.00
_cell.angle_gamma   90.00
#
_symmetry.space_group_name_H-M   'P 1'
#
loop_
_entity.id
_entity.type
_entity.pdbx_description
1 polymer ?
#
loop_
_entity_poly.entity_id
_entity_poly.type
_entity_poly.pdbx_seq_one_letter_code
_entity_poly.pdbx_strand_id
1 'polypeptide(L)'
;MVRWFTAIRVRLRDLRQSTFFMNAFYLMLSTFIVAGFGFIFWVIVARGYSSTTIGLATTLLSVSGLLSMLSLAGFDTTFVRFLPKSKRPNDHINNGLVVVALLGVVLSLGFVSTLSVTSPSLIFVQHNGWYIFGFTFFTVATSLNVLTNAIFLAQKRVRDIFIINLLFSAFKVVLPLLIIHGSVMTIFVMVGISQLVGLVLSLGVMKVRFQYTFSPKIHGDIMRLTRKYSFSVYASSILNLLPPTILPLIIIHRLGSSSAAYYYIVFTIGSALYTIAYASMQSAFAEGSHNEAAMRNHILKATKLIGVLLAPAIVVVLAFSNVILKIFGSEYATGGSGLLRLFAISAVAVAACSALGAIFKVTHNLRGVVAMNIVYAAGILGLSYVFIPKFGILGVGWAWIAGTIAAAMVGWAFLKRSNSNYKLREG
;
A
#
# COMPACT_ATOMS: atom_id res chain seq x y z
N MET A 1 43.64 7.90 4.64
CA MET A 1 42.61 6.92 5.00
C MET A 1 41.96 7.20 6.36
N VAL A 2 42.72 7.40 7.46
CA VAL A 2 42.19 7.61 8.82
C VAL A 2 41.26 8.85 8.95
N ARG A 3 41.59 9.98 8.30
CA ARG A 3 40.75 11.21 8.29
C ARG A 3 39.41 11.02 7.58
N TRP A 4 39.33 10.13 6.61
CA TRP A 4 38.08 9.81 5.89
C TRP A 4 37.14 8.94 6.75
N PHE A 5 37.68 7.96 7.47
CA PHE A 5 36.92 7.14 8.42
C PHE A 5 36.43 7.95 9.64
N THR A 6 37.22 8.91 10.13
CA THR A 6 36.79 9.82 11.22
C THR A 6 35.71 10.77 10.74
N ALA A 7 35.80 11.34 9.54
CA ALA A 7 34.77 12.22 8.99
C ALA A 7 33.45 11.46 8.73
N ILE A 8 33.50 10.21 8.26
CA ILE A 8 32.31 9.35 8.13
C ILE A 8 31.74 9.01 9.50
N ARG A 9 32.56 8.71 10.51
CA ARG A 9 32.10 8.40 11.87
C ARG A 9 31.43 9.60 12.55
N VAL A 10 31.98 10.80 12.40
CA VAL A 10 31.38 12.02 12.91
C VAL A 10 30.06 12.31 12.19
N ARG A 11 30.02 12.23 10.87
CA ARG A 11 28.80 12.44 10.07
C ARG A 11 27.71 11.40 10.38
N LEU A 12 28.08 10.14 10.58
CA LEU A 12 27.15 9.08 11.02
C LEU A 12 26.66 9.32 12.46
N ARG A 13 27.49 9.91 13.33
CA ARG A 13 27.12 10.26 14.70
C ARG A 13 26.11 11.42 14.71
N ASP A 14 26.35 12.45 13.89
CA ASP A 14 25.44 13.59 13.74
C ASP A 14 24.11 13.20 13.08
N LEU A 15 24.14 12.31 12.08
CA LEU A 15 22.95 11.70 11.47
C LEU A 15 22.17 10.88 12.51
N ARG A 16 22.84 10.15 13.37
CA ARG A 16 22.22 9.34 14.44
C ARG A 16 21.58 10.21 15.54
N GLN A 17 22.03 11.45 15.72
CA GLN A 17 21.45 12.41 16.65
C GLN A 17 20.26 13.19 16.08
N SER A 18 20.06 13.19 14.76
CA SER A 18 18.90 13.82 14.14
C SER A 18 17.69 12.90 14.20
N THR A 19 16.69 13.29 14.98
CA THR A 19 15.40 12.58 15.16
C THR A 19 14.73 12.30 13.82
N PHE A 20 14.94 13.15 12.82
CA PHE A 20 14.38 13.01 11.47
C PHE A 20 14.97 11.79 10.74
N PHE A 21 16.30 11.66 10.70
CA PHE A 21 16.95 10.53 10.03
C PHE A 21 16.64 9.20 10.71
N MET A 22 16.59 9.18 12.04
CA MET A 22 16.22 7.97 12.77
C MET A 22 14.77 7.54 12.49
N ASN A 23 13.84 8.48 12.41
CA ASN A 23 12.45 8.19 12.04
C ASN A 23 12.34 7.66 10.60
N ALA A 24 13.03 8.28 9.65
CA ALA A 24 13.06 7.80 8.27
C ALA A 24 13.65 6.38 8.17
N PHE A 25 14.75 6.12 8.90
CA PHE A 25 15.38 4.80 8.95
C PHE A 25 14.43 3.73 9.52
N TYR A 26 13.74 4.01 10.65
CA TYR A 26 12.79 3.05 11.21
C TYR A 26 11.58 2.80 10.30
N LEU A 27 11.08 3.81 9.57
CA LEU A 27 10.03 3.63 8.57
C LEU A 27 10.47 2.71 7.43
N MET A 28 11.66 2.95 6.88
CA MET A 28 12.22 2.12 5.82
C MET A 28 12.41 0.67 6.32
N LEU A 29 13.02 0.50 7.49
CA LEU A 29 13.25 -0.82 8.08
C LEU A 29 11.93 -1.55 8.36
N SER A 30 10.93 -0.83 8.86
CA SER A 30 9.58 -1.35 9.06
C SER A 30 8.96 -1.86 7.75
N THR A 31 9.09 -1.09 6.66
CA THR A 31 8.59 -1.48 5.33
C THR A 31 9.27 -2.76 4.83
N PHE A 32 10.60 -2.85 4.95
CA PHE A 32 11.35 -4.04 4.55
C PHE A 32 10.98 -5.27 5.38
N ILE A 33 10.80 -5.11 6.68
CA ILE A 33 10.40 -6.20 7.57
C ILE A 33 9.00 -6.72 7.22
N VAL A 34 8.02 -5.83 7.08
CA VAL A 34 6.64 -6.22 6.72
C VAL A 34 6.63 -6.92 5.35
N ALA A 35 7.39 -6.42 4.37
CA ALA A 35 7.50 -7.04 3.05
C ALA A 35 8.20 -8.40 3.11
N GLY A 36 9.32 -8.51 3.84
CA GLY A 36 10.10 -9.75 3.96
C GLY A 36 9.32 -10.86 4.69
N PHE A 37 8.72 -10.55 5.84
CA PHE A 37 7.86 -11.51 6.53
C PHE A 37 6.59 -11.83 5.73
N GLY A 38 6.05 -10.85 5.01
CA GLY A 38 4.95 -11.07 4.08
C GLY A 38 5.31 -12.05 2.96
N PHE A 39 6.50 -11.93 2.38
CA PHE A 39 7.02 -12.85 1.39
C PHE A 39 7.15 -14.27 1.97
N ILE A 40 7.79 -14.42 3.14
CA ILE A 40 7.94 -15.72 3.82
C ILE A 40 6.57 -16.35 4.10
N PHE A 41 5.62 -15.59 4.63
CA PHE A 41 4.26 -16.05 4.87
C PHE A 41 3.65 -16.65 3.60
N TRP A 42 3.72 -15.93 2.47
CA TRP A 42 3.13 -16.39 1.22
C TRP A 42 3.86 -17.58 0.61
N VAL A 43 5.18 -17.73 0.83
CA VAL A 43 5.92 -18.94 0.43
C VAL A 43 5.40 -20.15 1.19
N ILE A 44 5.19 -20.04 2.51
CA ILE A 44 4.69 -21.16 3.33
C ILE A 44 3.26 -21.52 2.91
N VAL A 45 2.38 -20.50 2.78
CA VAL A 45 0.99 -20.70 2.39
C VAL A 45 0.88 -21.30 0.98
N ALA A 46 1.70 -20.83 0.02
CA ALA A 46 1.69 -21.32 -1.36
C ALA A 46 2.12 -22.79 -1.49
N ARG A 47 2.89 -23.29 -0.53
CA ARG A 47 3.31 -24.70 -0.47
C ARG A 47 2.34 -25.59 0.28
N GLY A 48 1.54 -25.04 1.19
CA GLY A 48 0.62 -25.79 2.03
C GLY A 48 -0.84 -25.82 1.52
N TYR A 49 -1.21 -24.90 0.61
CA TYR A 49 -2.58 -24.74 0.15
C TYR A 49 -2.65 -24.74 -1.38
N SER A 50 -3.81 -25.19 -1.94
CA SER A 50 -4.02 -25.14 -3.37
C SER A 50 -4.10 -23.69 -3.89
N SER A 51 -3.68 -23.47 -5.16
CA SER A 51 -3.80 -22.16 -5.81
C SER A 51 -5.24 -21.64 -5.86
N THR A 52 -6.21 -22.52 -5.97
CA THR A 52 -7.65 -22.16 -5.88
C THR A 52 -8.00 -21.55 -4.52
N THR A 53 -7.60 -22.21 -3.42
CA THR A 53 -7.82 -21.70 -2.06
C THR A 53 -7.11 -20.38 -1.82
N ILE A 54 -5.88 -20.26 -2.28
CA ILE A 54 -5.10 -19.03 -2.17
C ILE A 54 -5.72 -17.90 -2.97
N GLY A 55 -6.20 -18.18 -4.19
CA GLY A 55 -6.85 -17.17 -5.03
C GLY A 55 -8.11 -16.58 -4.40
N LEU A 56 -8.96 -17.44 -3.81
CA LEU A 56 -10.14 -16.99 -3.08
C LEU A 56 -9.75 -16.18 -1.83
N ALA A 57 -8.77 -16.67 -1.06
CA ALA A 57 -8.31 -15.99 0.15
C ALA A 57 -7.67 -14.63 -0.16
N THR A 58 -6.81 -14.54 -1.18
CA THR A 58 -6.16 -13.28 -1.58
C THR A 58 -7.14 -12.29 -2.17
N THR A 59 -8.17 -12.77 -2.88
CA THR A 59 -9.27 -11.90 -3.34
C THR A 59 -10.05 -11.33 -2.16
N LEU A 60 -10.39 -12.18 -1.17
CA LEU A 60 -11.08 -11.74 0.05
C LEU A 60 -10.23 -10.73 0.84
N LEU A 61 -8.91 -10.96 0.95
CA LEU A 61 -7.97 -10.04 1.57
C LEU A 61 -7.85 -8.71 0.82
N SER A 62 -7.86 -8.75 -0.52
CA SER A 62 -7.81 -7.53 -1.35
C SER A 62 -9.05 -6.67 -1.15
N VAL A 63 -10.22 -7.29 -1.10
CA VAL A 63 -11.48 -6.58 -0.78
C VAL A 63 -11.44 -6.02 0.64
N SER A 64 -11.05 -6.83 1.62
CA SER A 64 -10.91 -6.37 3.01
C SER A 64 -9.95 -5.17 3.11
N GLY A 65 -8.84 -5.20 2.37
CA GLY A 65 -7.89 -4.08 2.27
C GLY A 65 -8.51 -2.82 1.65
N LEU A 66 -9.32 -2.98 0.58
CA LEU A 66 -10.04 -1.86 -0.03
C LEU A 66 -11.05 -1.24 0.94
N LEU A 67 -11.90 -2.09 1.55
CA LEU A 67 -12.91 -1.62 2.52
C LEU A 67 -12.25 -0.98 3.74
N SER A 68 -11.14 -1.56 4.22
CA SER A 68 -10.34 -0.99 5.30
C SER A 68 -9.85 0.41 4.95
N MET A 69 -9.31 0.61 3.74
CA MET A 69 -8.88 1.92 3.32
C MET A 69 -10.06 2.90 3.15
N LEU A 70 -11.17 2.45 2.55
CA LEU A 70 -12.36 3.29 2.42
C LEU A 70 -12.92 3.72 3.77
N SER A 71 -12.84 2.86 4.78
CA SER A 71 -13.31 3.18 6.14
C SER A 71 -12.47 4.23 6.86
N LEU A 72 -11.19 4.40 6.49
CA LEU A 72 -10.34 5.46 7.06
C LEU A 72 -10.88 6.86 6.81
N ALA A 73 -11.63 7.07 5.72
CA ALA A 73 -12.24 8.35 5.37
C ALA A 73 -11.31 9.57 5.50
N GLY A 74 -9.98 9.34 5.38
CA GLY A 74 -8.94 10.36 5.48
C GLY A 74 -8.55 10.75 6.91
N PHE A 75 -8.99 10.02 7.94
CA PHE A 75 -8.55 10.24 9.30
C PHE A 75 -7.05 10.02 9.48
N ASP A 76 -6.44 9.10 8.73
CA ASP A 76 -5.01 8.85 8.71
C ASP A 76 -4.20 10.11 8.39
N THR A 77 -4.55 10.79 7.30
CA THR A 77 -3.89 12.04 6.88
C THR A 77 -4.22 13.21 7.80
N THR A 78 -5.45 13.25 8.31
CA THR A 78 -5.91 14.27 9.25
C THR A 78 -5.15 14.16 10.58
N PHE A 79 -4.92 12.96 11.09
CA PHE A 79 -4.16 12.75 12.32
C PHE A 79 -2.72 13.23 12.18
N VAL A 80 -2.04 12.87 11.09
CA VAL A 80 -0.66 13.32 10.87
C VAL A 80 -0.55 14.85 10.88
N ARG A 81 -1.56 15.56 10.37
CA ARG A 81 -1.53 17.03 10.26
C ARG A 81 -2.00 17.75 11.52
N PHE A 82 -3.09 17.33 12.13
CA PHE A 82 -3.79 18.09 13.16
C PHE A 82 -3.60 17.55 14.58
N LEU A 83 -3.37 16.25 14.75
CA LEU A 83 -3.21 15.64 16.07
C LEU A 83 -2.06 16.24 16.87
N PRO A 84 -0.87 16.55 16.29
CA PRO A 84 0.24 17.15 17.06
C PRO A 84 -0.07 18.53 17.66
N LYS A 85 -1.05 19.24 17.10
CA LYS A 85 -1.45 20.59 17.51
C LYS A 85 -2.78 20.60 18.27
N SER A 86 -3.37 19.42 18.52
CA SER A 86 -4.66 19.31 19.17
C SER A 86 -4.57 19.60 20.66
N LYS A 87 -5.49 20.43 21.16
CA LYS A 87 -5.71 20.64 22.60
C LYS A 87 -6.43 19.47 23.28
N ARG A 88 -7.08 18.59 22.49
CA ARG A 88 -7.85 17.44 22.94
C ARG A 88 -7.45 16.18 22.13
N PRO A 89 -6.20 15.67 22.30
CA PRO A 89 -5.71 14.57 21.48
C PRO A 89 -6.52 13.28 21.66
N ASN A 90 -6.97 12.97 22.88
CA ASN A 90 -7.80 11.79 23.13
C ASN A 90 -9.15 11.85 22.42
N ASP A 91 -9.80 12.99 22.38
CA ASP A 91 -11.08 13.17 21.68
C ASP A 91 -10.93 13.00 20.16
N HIS A 92 -9.81 13.52 19.58
CA HIS A 92 -9.49 13.32 18.17
C HIS A 92 -9.26 11.83 17.86
N ILE A 93 -8.49 11.13 18.68
CA ILE A 93 -8.21 9.71 18.51
C ILE A 93 -9.49 8.89 18.64
N ASN A 94 -10.29 9.12 19.68
CA ASN A 94 -11.56 8.42 19.91
C ASN A 94 -12.53 8.62 18.75
N ASN A 95 -12.69 9.87 18.27
CA ASN A 95 -13.51 10.17 17.10
C ASN A 95 -13.11 9.34 15.88
N GLY A 96 -11.80 9.32 15.56
CA GLY A 96 -11.30 8.56 14.43
C GLY A 96 -11.50 7.06 14.60
N LEU A 97 -11.17 6.49 15.77
CA LEU A 97 -11.33 5.06 16.02
C LEU A 97 -12.79 4.61 15.91
N VAL A 98 -13.71 5.37 16.51
CA VAL A 98 -15.15 5.04 16.49
C VAL A 98 -15.72 5.17 15.08
N VAL A 99 -15.43 6.27 14.36
CA VAL A 99 -15.98 6.49 13.03
C VAL A 99 -15.42 5.49 12.03
N VAL A 100 -14.11 5.22 12.06
CA VAL A 100 -13.47 4.22 11.19
C VAL A 100 -14.02 2.82 11.47
N ALA A 101 -14.24 2.45 12.74
CA ALA A 101 -14.84 1.18 13.08
C ALA A 101 -16.27 1.06 12.54
N LEU A 102 -17.12 2.09 12.75
CA LEU A 102 -18.49 2.10 12.24
C LEU A 102 -18.54 2.02 10.71
N LEU A 103 -17.73 2.83 10.02
CA LEU A 103 -17.63 2.77 8.56
C LEU A 103 -17.13 1.41 8.09
N GLY A 104 -16.16 0.82 8.78
CA GLY A 104 -15.65 -0.52 8.47
C GLY A 104 -16.74 -1.58 8.59
N VAL A 105 -17.57 -1.53 9.62
CA VAL A 105 -18.73 -2.42 9.77
C VAL A 105 -19.73 -2.22 8.64
N VAL A 106 -20.17 -0.97 8.40
CA VAL A 106 -21.15 -0.67 7.36
C VAL A 106 -20.69 -1.09 5.97
N LEU A 107 -19.43 -0.77 5.61
CA LEU A 107 -18.86 -1.12 4.30
C LEU A 107 -18.68 -2.65 4.15
N SER A 108 -18.26 -3.34 5.21
CA SER A 108 -18.08 -4.79 5.18
C SER A 108 -19.42 -5.52 5.04
N LEU A 109 -20.43 -5.14 5.81
CA LEU A 109 -21.77 -5.72 5.72
C LEU A 109 -22.44 -5.36 4.37
N GLY A 110 -22.25 -4.13 3.90
CA GLY A 110 -22.70 -3.71 2.57
C GLY A 110 -22.07 -4.54 1.45
N PHE A 111 -20.76 -4.80 1.50
CA PHE A 111 -20.11 -5.67 0.53
C PHE A 111 -20.64 -7.11 0.62
N VAL A 112 -20.73 -7.67 1.83
CA VAL A 112 -21.27 -9.04 2.02
C VAL A 112 -22.68 -9.15 1.46
N SER A 113 -23.56 -8.17 1.66
CA SER A 113 -24.92 -8.20 1.12
C SER A 113 -24.99 -8.20 -0.42
N THR A 114 -23.96 -7.69 -1.10
CA THR A 114 -23.91 -7.61 -2.57
C THR A 114 -23.09 -8.72 -3.23
N LEU A 115 -22.56 -9.69 -2.47
CA LEU A 115 -21.66 -10.75 -2.98
C LEU A 115 -22.27 -11.58 -4.11
N SER A 116 -23.57 -11.86 -4.08
CA SER A 116 -24.26 -12.59 -5.14
C SER A 116 -24.14 -11.94 -6.51
N VAL A 117 -24.02 -10.60 -6.55
CA VAL A 117 -23.90 -9.82 -7.79
C VAL A 117 -22.44 -9.44 -8.07
N THR A 118 -21.71 -9.01 -7.04
CA THR A 118 -20.36 -8.44 -7.20
C THR A 118 -19.27 -9.50 -7.31
N SER A 119 -19.40 -10.62 -6.59
CA SER A 119 -18.40 -11.68 -6.57
C SER A 119 -19.01 -13.04 -6.20
N PRO A 120 -19.69 -13.73 -7.14
CA PRO A 120 -20.30 -15.03 -6.86
C PRO A 120 -19.33 -16.08 -6.32
N SER A 121 -18.05 -16.00 -6.68
CA SER A 121 -16.99 -16.89 -6.17
C SER A 121 -16.75 -16.77 -4.67
N LEU A 122 -17.14 -15.66 -4.04
CA LEU A 122 -17.02 -15.41 -2.61
C LEU A 122 -18.34 -15.59 -1.84
N ILE A 123 -19.38 -16.07 -2.48
CA ILE A 123 -20.72 -16.21 -1.90
C ILE A 123 -20.74 -17.11 -0.64
N PHE A 124 -19.77 -18.01 -0.50
CA PHE A 124 -19.64 -18.88 0.67
C PHE A 124 -19.53 -18.07 1.97
N VAL A 125 -19.10 -16.80 1.92
CA VAL A 125 -19.03 -15.93 3.09
C VAL A 125 -20.44 -15.57 3.59
N GLN A 126 -21.43 -15.41 2.68
CA GLN A 126 -22.83 -15.12 3.07
C GLN A 126 -23.52 -16.28 3.77
N HIS A 127 -23.15 -17.52 3.44
CA HIS A 127 -23.85 -18.71 3.92
C HIS A 127 -23.48 -19.11 5.35
N ASN A 128 -22.53 -18.41 5.97
CA ASN A 128 -22.10 -18.72 7.33
C ASN A 128 -21.92 -17.44 8.16
N GLY A 129 -22.72 -17.32 9.22
CA GLY A 129 -22.68 -16.15 10.12
C GLY A 129 -21.31 -15.91 10.76
N TRP A 130 -20.54 -16.98 11.04
CA TRP A 130 -19.18 -16.85 11.55
C TRP A 130 -18.21 -16.29 10.50
N TYR A 131 -18.44 -16.57 9.22
CA TYR A 131 -17.64 -16.00 8.14
C TYR A 131 -17.94 -14.51 7.94
N ILE A 132 -19.23 -14.12 8.02
CA ILE A 132 -19.65 -12.73 7.99
C ILE A 132 -19.02 -11.96 9.16
N PHE A 133 -19.15 -12.52 10.37
CA PHE A 133 -18.53 -11.93 11.57
C PHE A 133 -17.01 -11.80 11.42
N GLY A 134 -16.32 -12.87 11.06
CA GLY A 134 -14.86 -12.89 10.90
C GLY A 134 -14.39 -11.90 9.83
N PHE A 135 -15.06 -11.85 8.67
CA PHE A 135 -14.74 -10.90 7.60
C PHE A 135 -14.88 -9.45 8.08
N THR A 136 -16.02 -9.12 8.70
CA THR A 136 -16.28 -7.78 9.21
C THR A 136 -15.32 -7.40 10.32
N PHE A 137 -15.14 -8.28 11.32
CA PHE A 137 -14.29 -8.06 12.47
C PHE A 137 -12.83 -7.81 12.07
N PHE A 138 -12.25 -8.67 11.22
CA PHE A 138 -10.86 -8.52 10.82
C PHE A 138 -10.65 -7.37 9.83
N THR A 139 -11.65 -7.02 9.02
CA THR A 139 -11.60 -5.81 8.19
C THR A 139 -11.54 -4.55 9.05
N VAL A 140 -12.39 -4.47 10.09
CA VAL A 140 -12.36 -3.37 11.06
C VAL A 140 -11.04 -3.34 11.82
N ALA A 141 -10.54 -4.49 12.29
CA ALA A 141 -9.25 -4.57 12.97
C ALA A 141 -8.09 -4.07 12.09
N THR A 142 -8.10 -4.42 10.80
CA THR A 142 -7.13 -3.93 9.82
C THR A 142 -7.21 -2.40 9.66
N SER A 143 -8.43 -1.85 9.55
CA SER A 143 -8.65 -0.40 9.44
C SER A 143 -8.11 0.35 10.66
N LEU A 144 -8.41 -0.16 11.83
CA LEU A 144 -7.95 0.45 13.09
C LEU A 144 -6.44 0.32 13.27
N ASN A 145 -5.83 -0.80 12.84
CA ASN A 145 -4.38 -0.96 12.87
C ASN A 145 -3.66 0.05 11.95
N VAL A 146 -4.20 0.29 10.76
CA VAL A 146 -3.67 1.34 9.86
C VAL A 146 -3.82 2.73 10.49
N LEU A 147 -4.96 3.01 11.13
CA LEU A 147 -5.20 4.29 11.79
C LEU A 147 -4.26 4.52 12.98
N THR A 148 -3.98 3.48 13.78
CA THR A 148 -3.02 3.59 14.90
C THR A 148 -1.60 3.89 14.43
N ASN A 149 -1.17 3.33 13.29
CA ASN A 149 0.11 3.70 12.68
C ASN A 149 0.17 5.21 12.33
N ALA A 150 -0.93 5.79 11.83
CA ALA A 150 -1.00 7.23 11.56
C ALA A 150 -0.92 8.06 12.86
N ILE A 151 -1.49 7.59 13.98
CA ILE A 151 -1.38 8.24 15.30
C ILE A 151 0.09 8.25 15.77
N PHE A 152 0.79 7.11 15.69
CA PHE A 152 2.21 7.05 16.06
C PHE A 152 3.08 7.93 15.17
N LEU A 153 2.77 7.98 13.86
CA LEU A 153 3.47 8.86 12.92
C LEU A 153 3.27 10.34 13.28
N ALA A 154 2.03 10.74 13.61
CA ALA A 154 1.69 12.08 14.09
C ALA A 154 2.48 12.47 15.32
N GLN A 155 2.66 11.54 16.25
CA GLN A 155 3.39 11.73 17.51
C GLN A 155 4.91 11.53 17.37
N LYS A 156 5.42 11.35 16.13
CA LYS A 156 6.86 11.09 15.83
C LYS A 156 7.41 9.84 16.54
N ARG A 157 6.56 8.86 16.83
CA ARG A 157 6.90 7.60 17.51
C ARG A 157 7.13 6.44 16.53
N VAL A 158 7.97 6.69 15.54
CA VAL A 158 8.21 5.74 14.43
C VAL A 158 8.89 4.45 14.90
N ARG A 159 9.70 4.51 15.97
CA ARG A 159 10.29 3.31 16.59
C ARG A 159 9.21 2.35 17.10
N ASP A 160 8.13 2.88 17.69
CA ASP A 160 7.03 2.05 18.18
C ASP A 160 6.30 1.37 17.01
N ILE A 161 6.08 2.08 15.87
CA ILE A 161 5.58 1.48 14.61
C ILE A 161 6.46 0.31 14.17
N PHE A 162 7.77 0.50 14.15
CA PHE A 162 8.72 -0.54 13.76
C PHE A 162 8.62 -1.78 14.64
N ILE A 163 8.61 -1.61 15.97
CA ILE A 163 8.53 -2.73 16.92
C ILE A 163 7.20 -3.49 16.77
N ILE A 164 6.07 -2.78 16.67
CA ILE A 164 4.75 -3.38 16.50
C ILE A 164 4.69 -4.14 15.16
N ASN A 165 5.18 -3.52 14.08
CA ASN A 165 5.20 -4.14 12.76
C ASN A 165 6.11 -5.38 12.70
N LEU A 166 7.23 -5.38 13.41
CA LEU A 166 8.10 -6.55 13.55
C LEU A 166 7.37 -7.69 14.27
N LEU A 167 6.74 -7.39 15.42
CA LEU A 167 6.08 -8.41 16.22
C LEU A 167 4.88 -9.05 15.51
N PHE A 168 3.98 -8.24 14.94
CA PHE A 168 2.83 -8.81 14.24
C PHE A 168 3.23 -9.54 12.95
N SER A 169 4.28 -9.07 12.25
CA SER A 169 4.77 -9.73 11.04
C SER A 169 5.45 -11.05 11.35
N ALA A 170 6.23 -11.13 12.44
CA ALA A 170 6.81 -12.38 12.91
C ALA A 170 5.72 -13.36 13.33
N PHE A 171 4.71 -12.89 14.10
CA PHE A 171 3.56 -13.69 14.48
C PHE A 171 2.78 -14.22 13.26
N LYS A 172 2.60 -13.40 12.24
CA LYS A 172 1.96 -13.78 10.97
C LYS A 172 2.62 -15.01 10.33
N VAL A 173 3.95 -15.10 10.36
CA VAL A 173 4.70 -16.22 9.77
C VAL A 173 4.58 -17.50 10.60
N VAL A 174 4.41 -17.39 11.90
CA VAL A 174 4.24 -18.55 12.79
C VAL A 174 2.90 -19.27 12.55
N LEU A 175 1.83 -18.54 12.24
CA LEU A 175 0.49 -19.12 12.08
C LEU A 175 0.39 -20.22 11.01
N PRO A 176 0.88 -20.05 9.77
CA PRO A 176 0.81 -21.10 8.75
C PRO A 176 1.75 -22.28 9.03
N LEU A 177 2.76 -22.13 9.90
CA LEU A 177 3.59 -23.25 10.35
C LEU A 177 2.82 -24.15 11.34
N LEU A 178 1.88 -23.58 12.09
CA LEU A 178 1.03 -24.33 13.03
C LEU A 178 -0.21 -24.92 12.35
N ILE A 179 -0.73 -24.28 11.29
CA ILE A 179 -1.96 -24.66 10.61
C ILE A 179 -1.65 -24.85 9.12
N ILE A 180 -1.19 -26.06 8.78
CA ILE A 180 -0.72 -26.38 7.41
C ILE A 180 -1.88 -26.66 6.45
N HIS A 181 -3.06 -27.03 6.94
CA HIS A 181 -4.24 -27.35 6.13
C HIS A 181 -5.46 -26.58 6.62
N GLY A 182 -6.31 -26.16 5.69
CA GLY A 182 -7.53 -25.44 6.03
C GLY A 182 -8.27 -24.88 4.83
N SER A 183 -9.29 -24.11 5.12
CA SER A 183 -10.14 -23.44 4.13
C SER A 183 -9.62 -22.06 3.72
N VAL A 184 -10.34 -21.43 2.80
CA VAL A 184 -10.13 -20.01 2.42
C VAL A 184 -10.16 -19.10 3.66
N MET A 185 -11.14 -19.35 4.56
CA MET A 185 -11.27 -18.57 5.79
C MET A 185 -10.09 -18.77 6.75
N THR A 186 -9.45 -19.92 6.73
CA THR A 186 -8.26 -20.17 7.57
C THR A 186 -7.13 -19.21 7.20
N ILE A 187 -6.84 -19.03 5.91
CA ILE A 187 -5.81 -18.06 5.45
C ILE A 187 -6.23 -16.64 5.80
N PHE A 188 -7.51 -16.29 5.59
CA PHE A 188 -8.03 -14.96 5.92
C PHE A 188 -7.91 -14.67 7.42
N VAL A 189 -8.27 -15.62 8.28
CA VAL A 189 -8.19 -15.52 9.74
C VAL A 189 -6.74 -15.40 10.21
N MET A 190 -5.80 -16.15 9.66
CA MET A 190 -4.37 -16.02 10.00
C MET A 190 -3.87 -14.59 9.79
N VAL A 191 -4.20 -13.98 8.64
CA VAL A 191 -3.84 -12.59 8.37
C VAL A 191 -4.59 -11.65 9.31
N GLY A 192 -5.88 -11.89 9.53
CA GLY A 192 -6.72 -11.09 10.41
C GLY A 192 -6.26 -11.09 11.87
N ILE A 193 -5.93 -12.26 12.42
CA ILE A 193 -5.39 -12.37 13.78
C ILE A 193 -4.06 -11.61 13.90
N SER A 194 -3.21 -11.68 12.88
CA SER A 194 -1.95 -10.91 12.89
C SER A 194 -2.21 -9.41 12.96
N GLN A 195 -3.18 -8.91 12.19
CA GLN A 195 -3.57 -7.50 12.24
C GLN A 195 -4.18 -7.12 13.60
N LEU A 196 -4.97 -8.03 14.19
CA LEU A 196 -5.52 -7.85 15.54
C LEU A 196 -4.41 -7.76 16.60
N VAL A 197 -3.39 -8.62 16.52
CA VAL A 197 -2.21 -8.54 17.39
C VAL A 197 -1.53 -7.17 17.25
N GLY A 198 -1.33 -6.70 16.03
CA GLY A 198 -0.80 -5.36 15.79
C GLY A 198 -1.64 -4.25 16.41
N LEU A 199 -2.97 -4.33 16.29
CA LEU A 199 -3.91 -3.38 16.89
C LEU A 199 -3.85 -3.40 18.42
N VAL A 200 -3.87 -4.60 19.04
CA VAL A 200 -3.82 -4.75 20.50
C VAL A 200 -2.50 -4.20 21.06
N LEU A 201 -1.38 -4.50 20.43
CA LEU A 201 -0.08 -3.93 20.80
C LEU A 201 -0.08 -2.40 20.65
N SER A 202 -0.65 -1.88 19.57
CA SER A 202 -0.78 -0.43 19.34
C SER A 202 -1.59 0.25 20.44
N LEU A 203 -2.76 -0.29 20.76
CA LEU A 203 -3.61 0.25 21.84
C LEU A 203 -2.92 0.16 23.22
N GLY A 204 -2.19 -0.93 23.48
CA GLY A 204 -1.39 -1.09 24.70
C GLY A 204 -0.29 -0.01 24.80
N VAL A 205 0.46 0.21 23.75
CA VAL A 205 1.49 1.27 23.69
C VAL A 205 0.85 2.65 23.83
N MET A 206 -0.29 2.91 23.19
CA MET A 206 -1.02 4.17 23.32
C MET A 206 -1.46 4.42 24.77
N LYS A 207 -1.99 3.40 25.45
CA LYS A 207 -2.38 3.51 26.86
C LYS A 207 -1.20 3.87 27.77
N VAL A 208 -0.04 3.22 27.57
CA VAL A 208 1.15 3.41 28.41
C VAL A 208 1.89 4.71 28.09
N ARG A 209 2.04 5.05 26.80
CA ARG A 209 2.89 6.16 26.36
C ARG A 209 2.15 7.49 26.23
N PHE A 210 0.86 7.45 25.87
CA PHE A 210 0.05 8.67 25.63
C PHE A 210 -1.03 8.86 26.68
N GLN A 211 -1.10 7.96 27.70
CA GLN A 211 -2.19 7.95 28.68
C GLN A 211 -3.57 7.96 28.00
N TYR A 212 -3.64 7.25 26.84
CA TYR A 212 -4.85 7.18 26.06
C TYR A 212 -5.97 6.51 26.86
N THR A 213 -7.13 7.16 26.86
CA THR A 213 -8.37 6.66 27.47
C THR A 213 -9.43 6.54 26.38
N PHE A 214 -10.01 5.35 26.26
CA PHE A 214 -11.11 5.13 25.33
C PHE A 214 -12.39 5.82 25.80
N SER A 215 -13.02 6.59 24.90
CA SER A 215 -14.34 7.18 25.11
C SER A 215 -15.11 7.15 23.78
N PRO A 216 -16.26 6.51 23.72
CA PRO A 216 -17.04 6.36 22.49
C PRO A 216 -17.81 7.62 22.08
N LYS A 217 -17.46 8.80 22.62
CA LYS A 217 -18.13 10.07 22.30
C LYS A 217 -17.63 10.62 20.95
N ILE A 218 -18.56 10.97 20.07
CA ILE A 218 -18.27 11.62 18.78
C ILE A 218 -18.44 13.13 18.92
N HIS A 219 -17.40 13.89 18.56
CA HIS A 219 -17.39 15.35 18.61
C HIS A 219 -17.55 15.91 17.18
N GLY A 220 -18.63 16.62 16.92
CA GLY A 220 -19.01 17.12 15.59
C GLY A 220 -18.06 18.18 15.02
N ASP A 221 -17.41 18.97 15.87
CA ASP A 221 -16.38 19.95 15.49
C ASP A 221 -15.16 19.27 14.85
N ILE A 222 -14.69 18.18 15.44
CA ILE A 222 -13.59 17.36 14.93
C ILE A 222 -13.98 16.73 13.58
N MET A 223 -15.20 16.21 13.47
CA MET A 223 -15.72 15.64 12.24
C MET A 223 -15.75 16.63 11.08
N ARG A 224 -16.19 17.88 11.35
CA ARG A 224 -16.24 18.95 10.34
C ARG A 224 -14.85 19.30 9.83
N LEU A 225 -13.86 19.38 10.73
CA LEU A 225 -12.46 19.65 10.39
C LEU A 225 -11.91 18.55 9.49
N THR A 226 -12.11 17.28 9.85
CA THR A 226 -11.67 16.11 9.10
C THR A 226 -12.26 16.12 7.69
N ARG A 227 -13.58 16.26 7.56
CA ARG A 227 -14.27 16.21 6.27
C ARG A 227 -13.80 17.30 5.29
N LYS A 228 -13.53 18.52 5.77
CA LYS A 228 -13.09 19.63 4.91
C LYS A 228 -11.70 19.41 4.32
N TYR A 229 -10.81 18.77 5.07
CA TYR A 229 -9.40 18.57 4.64
C TYR A 229 -9.17 17.26 3.90
N SER A 230 -9.84 16.19 4.32
CA SER A 230 -9.50 14.84 3.91
C SER A 230 -9.89 14.51 2.47
N PHE A 231 -10.96 15.09 1.94
CA PHE A 231 -11.58 14.64 0.70
C PHE A 231 -10.62 14.62 -0.51
N SER A 232 -9.87 15.70 -0.73
CA SER A 232 -9.01 15.80 -1.94
C SER A 232 -7.76 14.91 -1.89
N VAL A 233 -7.11 14.82 -0.71
CA VAL A 233 -5.92 13.98 -0.53
C VAL A 233 -6.29 12.50 -0.53
N TYR A 234 -7.39 12.18 0.13
CA TYR A 234 -7.92 10.84 0.25
C TYR A 234 -8.39 10.27 -1.10
N ALA A 235 -9.13 11.05 -1.90
CA ALA A 235 -9.56 10.62 -3.23
C ALA A 235 -8.38 10.23 -4.13
N SER A 236 -7.29 10.99 -4.10
CA SER A 236 -6.07 10.67 -4.85
C SER A 236 -5.40 9.38 -4.38
N SER A 237 -5.39 9.12 -3.07
CA SER A 237 -4.81 7.90 -2.49
C SER A 237 -5.63 6.66 -2.85
N ILE A 238 -6.97 6.77 -2.84
CA ILE A 238 -7.86 5.70 -3.27
C ILE A 238 -7.59 5.30 -4.72
N LEU A 239 -7.49 6.27 -5.65
CA LEU A 239 -7.27 6.00 -7.06
C LEU A 239 -6.02 5.13 -7.31
N ASN A 240 -4.96 5.34 -6.54
CA ASN A 240 -3.74 4.52 -6.64
C ASN A 240 -3.93 3.08 -6.14
N LEU A 241 -4.86 2.86 -5.22
CA LEU A 241 -5.10 1.54 -4.62
C LEU A 241 -6.19 0.75 -5.34
N LEU A 242 -7.03 1.40 -6.18
CA LEU A 242 -8.09 0.71 -6.91
C LEU A 242 -7.56 -0.44 -7.78
N PRO A 243 -6.52 -0.26 -8.65
CA PRO A 243 -6.08 -1.34 -9.50
C PRO A 243 -5.64 -2.59 -8.73
N PRO A 244 -4.70 -2.55 -7.78
CA PRO A 244 -4.24 -3.75 -7.10
C PRO A 244 -5.31 -4.44 -6.24
N THR A 245 -6.36 -3.71 -5.82
CA THR A 245 -7.41 -4.25 -4.95
C THR A 245 -8.63 -4.76 -5.73
N ILE A 246 -8.95 -4.15 -6.88
CA ILE A 246 -10.09 -4.56 -7.72
C ILE A 246 -9.69 -5.65 -8.72
N LEU A 247 -8.46 -5.66 -9.23
CA LEU A 247 -8.01 -6.65 -10.21
C LEU A 247 -8.21 -8.10 -9.75
N PRO A 248 -7.94 -8.51 -8.49
CA PRO A 248 -8.25 -9.86 -8.04
C PRO A 248 -9.71 -10.26 -8.25
N LEU A 249 -10.67 -9.34 -8.04
CA LEU A 249 -12.09 -9.57 -8.29
C LEU A 249 -12.39 -9.77 -9.79
N ILE A 250 -11.79 -8.97 -10.66
CA ILE A 250 -11.95 -9.09 -12.11
C ILE A 250 -11.34 -10.41 -12.58
N ILE A 251 -10.15 -10.76 -12.09
CA ILE A 251 -9.42 -11.96 -12.47
C ILE A 251 -10.18 -13.21 -12.01
N ILE A 252 -10.65 -13.27 -10.77
CA ILE A 252 -11.36 -14.43 -10.26
C ILE A 252 -12.66 -14.69 -11.04
N HIS A 253 -13.35 -13.63 -11.46
CA HIS A 253 -14.58 -13.72 -12.24
C HIS A 253 -14.32 -14.17 -13.68
N ARG A 254 -13.21 -13.77 -14.30
CA ARG A 254 -12.91 -14.01 -15.72
C ARG A 254 -12.03 -15.23 -15.97
N LEU A 255 -11.08 -15.52 -15.08
CA LEU A 255 -10.04 -16.53 -15.27
C LEU A 255 -10.00 -17.58 -14.16
N GLY A 256 -10.84 -17.42 -13.12
CA GLY A 256 -10.90 -18.34 -11.99
C GLY A 256 -9.88 -18.06 -10.88
N SER A 257 -10.02 -18.82 -9.80
CA SER A 257 -9.31 -18.56 -8.53
C SER A 257 -7.82 -18.78 -8.63
N SER A 258 -7.34 -19.80 -9.35
CA SER A 258 -5.90 -20.06 -9.50
C SER A 258 -5.17 -18.88 -10.17
N SER A 259 -5.80 -18.27 -11.19
CA SER A 259 -5.24 -17.08 -11.84
C SER A 259 -5.17 -15.88 -10.88
N ALA A 260 -6.13 -15.73 -9.97
CA ALA A 260 -6.09 -14.69 -8.94
C ALA A 260 -4.94 -14.92 -7.95
N ALA A 261 -4.64 -16.20 -7.60
CA ALA A 261 -3.46 -16.54 -6.79
C ALA A 261 -2.16 -16.18 -7.51
N TYR A 262 -2.02 -16.55 -8.80
CA TYR A 262 -0.83 -16.19 -9.59
C TYR A 262 -0.65 -14.68 -9.67
N TYR A 263 -1.73 -13.94 -9.96
CA TYR A 263 -1.68 -12.48 -9.95
C TYR A 263 -1.20 -11.92 -8.62
N TYR A 264 -1.76 -12.39 -7.50
CA TYR A 264 -1.46 -11.84 -6.18
C TYR A 264 0.02 -12.06 -5.79
N ILE A 265 0.55 -13.26 -6.00
CA ILE A 265 1.96 -13.58 -5.73
C ILE A 265 2.87 -12.76 -6.66
N VAL A 266 2.56 -12.72 -7.95
CA VAL A 266 3.31 -11.94 -8.94
C VAL A 266 3.28 -10.44 -8.60
N PHE A 267 2.10 -9.91 -8.23
CA PHE A 267 1.97 -8.52 -7.82
C PHE A 267 2.77 -8.21 -6.55
N THR A 268 2.78 -9.11 -5.58
CA THR A 268 3.58 -8.96 -4.34
C THR A 268 5.07 -8.81 -4.67
N ILE A 269 5.59 -9.62 -5.59
CA ILE A 269 7.00 -9.55 -6.04
C ILE A 269 7.22 -8.29 -6.91
N GLY A 270 6.35 -8.03 -7.88
CA GLY A 270 6.45 -6.90 -8.78
C GLY A 270 6.38 -5.55 -8.06
N SER A 271 5.54 -5.44 -7.04
CA SER A 271 5.39 -4.23 -6.22
C SER A 271 6.65 -3.87 -5.43
N ALA A 272 7.52 -4.84 -5.14
CA ALA A 272 8.84 -4.57 -4.55
C ALA A 272 9.72 -3.71 -5.48
N LEU A 273 9.64 -3.93 -6.81
CA LEU A 273 10.32 -3.09 -7.81
C LEU A 273 9.75 -1.66 -7.79
N TYR A 274 8.43 -1.51 -7.69
CA TYR A 274 7.78 -0.19 -7.63
C TYR A 274 8.17 0.57 -6.37
N THR A 275 8.37 -0.15 -5.25
CA THR A 275 8.80 0.44 -3.98
C THR A 275 10.16 1.13 -4.09
N ILE A 276 11.07 0.64 -4.93
CA ILE A 276 12.37 1.30 -5.19
C ILE A 276 12.14 2.72 -5.75
N ALA A 277 11.24 2.85 -6.72
CA ALA A 277 10.93 4.14 -7.34
C ALA A 277 10.22 5.08 -6.35
N TYR A 278 9.20 4.59 -5.64
CA TYR A 278 8.45 5.39 -4.67
C TYR A 278 9.34 5.88 -3.51
N ALA A 279 10.14 5.01 -2.91
CA ALA A 279 11.01 5.34 -1.80
C ALA A 279 12.08 6.38 -2.21
N SER A 280 12.69 6.20 -3.39
CA SER A 280 13.70 7.14 -3.90
C SER A 280 13.11 8.53 -4.17
N MET A 281 11.91 8.61 -4.75
CA MET A 281 11.24 9.89 -5.01
C MET A 281 10.71 10.54 -3.74
N GLN A 282 10.26 9.75 -2.76
CA GLN A 282 9.85 10.26 -1.46
C GLN A 282 11.03 10.88 -0.69
N SER A 283 12.22 10.27 -0.76
CA SER A 283 13.44 10.84 -0.19
C SER A 283 13.83 12.15 -0.87
N ALA A 284 13.80 12.21 -2.21
CA ALA A 284 14.08 13.43 -2.96
C ALA A 284 13.09 14.57 -2.63
N PHE A 285 11.80 14.22 -2.45
CA PHE A 285 10.78 15.18 -2.03
C PHE A 285 11.07 15.72 -0.62
N ALA A 286 11.43 14.85 0.31
CA ALA A 286 11.73 15.26 1.68
C ALA A 286 12.94 16.22 1.75
N GLU A 287 14.01 15.93 1.01
CA GLU A 287 15.20 16.80 0.96
C GLU A 287 14.93 18.11 0.21
N GLY A 288 14.17 18.05 -0.89
CA GLY A 288 13.90 19.21 -1.73
C GLY A 288 12.84 20.16 -1.16
N SER A 289 11.99 19.70 -0.24
CA SER A 289 10.97 20.55 0.39
C SER A 289 11.58 21.71 1.24
N HIS A 290 12.85 21.60 1.62
CA HIS A 290 13.58 22.63 2.36
C HIS A 290 14.28 23.66 1.44
N ASN A 291 14.45 23.35 0.14
CA ASN A 291 15.11 24.26 -0.82
C ASN A 291 14.58 24.01 -2.23
N GLU A 292 13.63 24.83 -2.67
CA GLU A 292 13.00 24.72 -3.99
C GLU A 292 14.00 24.84 -5.15
N ALA A 293 15.03 25.70 -5.01
CA ALA A 293 16.06 25.88 -6.02
C ALA A 293 16.91 24.60 -6.23
N ALA A 294 17.12 23.82 -5.15
CA ALA A 294 17.84 22.55 -5.21
C ALA A 294 16.96 21.36 -5.63
N MET A 295 15.63 21.52 -5.65
CA MET A 295 14.69 20.44 -5.91
C MET A 295 14.95 19.69 -7.23
N ARG A 296 15.21 20.43 -8.32
CA ARG A 296 15.55 19.82 -9.61
C ARG A 296 16.73 18.86 -9.51
N ASN A 297 17.76 19.26 -8.76
CA ASN A 297 18.95 18.43 -8.56
C ASN A 297 18.65 17.19 -7.71
N HIS A 298 17.78 17.30 -6.69
CA HIS A 298 17.36 16.17 -5.88
C HIS A 298 16.54 15.16 -6.70
N ILE A 299 15.61 15.62 -7.55
CA ILE A 299 14.85 14.76 -8.45
C ILE A 299 15.78 14.06 -9.46
N LEU A 300 16.76 14.78 -10.05
CA LEU A 300 17.72 14.18 -10.98
C LEU A 300 18.61 13.13 -10.29
N LYS A 301 19.07 13.38 -9.06
CA LYS A 301 19.83 12.41 -8.27
C LYS A 301 18.98 11.17 -7.96
N ALA A 302 17.72 11.35 -7.54
CA ALA A 302 16.80 10.25 -7.29
C ALA A 302 16.51 9.44 -8.55
N THR A 303 16.30 10.09 -9.71
CA THR A 303 16.10 9.41 -10.99
C THR A 303 17.33 8.56 -11.38
N LYS A 304 18.55 9.08 -11.19
CA LYS A 304 19.78 8.31 -11.40
C LYS A 304 19.86 7.11 -10.44
N LEU A 305 19.55 7.31 -9.16
CA LEU A 305 19.54 6.24 -8.17
C LEU A 305 18.51 5.15 -8.53
N ILE A 306 17.32 5.55 -8.96
CA ILE A 306 16.30 4.63 -9.46
C ILE A 306 16.87 3.82 -10.63
N GLY A 307 17.50 4.45 -11.61
CA GLY A 307 18.12 3.76 -12.75
C GLY A 307 19.15 2.73 -12.32
N VAL A 308 20.02 3.09 -11.38
CA VAL A 308 21.09 2.20 -10.86
C VAL A 308 20.53 1.01 -10.08
N LEU A 309 19.45 1.19 -9.31
CA LEU A 309 18.87 0.14 -8.49
C LEU A 309 17.83 -0.68 -9.26
N LEU A 310 16.99 -0.03 -10.04
CA LEU A 310 15.85 -0.65 -10.70
C LEU A 310 16.28 -1.45 -11.94
N ALA A 311 17.24 -0.97 -12.73
CA ALA A 311 17.66 -1.65 -13.95
C ALA A 311 18.25 -3.05 -13.68
N PRO A 312 19.20 -3.25 -12.73
CA PRO A 312 19.65 -4.59 -12.37
C PRO A 312 18.53 -5.46 -11.81
N ALA A 313 17.64 -4.89 -10.98
CA ALA A 313 16.52 -5.63 -10.41
C ALA A 313 15.53 -6.11 -11.49
N ILE A 314 15.24 -5.28 -12.50
CA ILE A 314 14.44 -5.68 -13.66
C ILE A 314 15.14 -6.82 -14.43
N VAL A 315 16.43 -6.70 -14.72
CA VAL A 315 17.19 -7.74 -15.42
C VAL A 315 17.15 -9.07 -14.67
N VAL A 316 17.35 -9.05 -13.35
CA VAL A 316 17.26 -10.25 -12.50
C VAL A 316 15.86 -10.87 -12.58
N VAL A 317 14.81 -10.06 -12.47
CA VAL A 317 13.43 -10.57 -12.54
C VAL A 317 13.11 -11.11 -13.94
N LEU A 318 13.54 -10.45 -15.01
CA LEU A 318 13.33 -10.93 -16.39
C LEU A 318 14.05 -12.27 -16.64
N ALA A 319 15.29 -12.39 -16.20
CA ALA A 319 16.10 -13.61 -16.38
C ALA A 319 15.61 -14.76 -15.50
N PHE A 320 15.27 -14.49 -14.25
CA PHE A 320 15.00 -15.51 -13.23
C PHE A 320 13.52 -15.59 -12.81
N SER A 321 12.57 -14.97 -13.53
CA SER A 321 11.14 -14.98 -13.18
C SER A 321 10.59 -16.38 -12.86
N ASN A 322 10.98 -17.37 -13.63
CA ASN A 322 10.54 -18.76 -13.44
C ASN A 322 11.14 -19.37 -12.15
N VAL A 323 12.43 -19.11 -11.88
CA VAL A 323 13.11 -19.61 -10.68
C VAL A 323 12.55 -18.95 -9.42
N ILE A 324 12.32 -17.64 -9.47
CA ILE A 324 11.72 -16.86 -8.36
C ILE A 324 10.34 -17.43 -8.01
N LEU A 325 9.49 -17.70 -9.00
CA LEU A 325 8.17 -18.22 -8.78
C LEU A 325 8.12 -19.69 -8.37
N LYS A 326 9.13 -20.51 -8.74
CA LYS A 326 9.28 -21.87 -8.25
C LYS A 326 9.43 -21.96 -6.73
N ILE A 327 9.88 -20.90 -6.07
CA ILE A 327 9.93 -20.83 -4.59
C ILE A 327 8.54 -21.00 -4.00
N PHE A 328 7.49 -20.53 -4.69
CA PHE A 328 6.09 -20.63 -4.28
C PHE A 328 5.43 -21.95 -4.76
N GLY A 329 5.97 -22.57 -5.82
CA GLY A 329 5.45 -23.81 -6.40
C GLY A 329 5.57 -23.80 -7.93
N SER A 330 5.58 -25.00 -8.55
CA SER A 330 5.73 -25.14 -10.01
C SER A 330 4.58 -24.49 -10.78
N GLU A 331 3.36 -24.55 -10.27
CA GLU A 331 2.18 -23.94 -10.90
C GLU A 331 2.27 -22.39 -10.95
N TYR A 332 2.88 -21.76 -9.97
CA TYR A 332 3.13 -20.30 -10.00
C TYR A 332 4.18 -19.94 -11.04
N ALA A 333 5.17 -20.78 -11.23
CA ALA A 333 6.20 -20.57 -12.25
C ALA A 333 5.61 -20.68 -13.66
N THR A 334 4.78 -21.69 -13.92
CA THR A 334 4.15 -21.87 -15.23
C THR A 334 3.05 -20.83 -15.50
N GLY A 335 2.20 -20.55 -14.52
CA GLY A 335 1.06 -19.65 -14.67
C GLY A 335 1.40 -18.16 -14.52
N GLY A 336 2.49 -17.80 -13.81
CA GLY A 336 2.78 -16.42 -13.41
C GLY A 336 4.02 -15.79 -14.02
N SER A 337 4.97 -16.57 -14.57
CA SER A 337 6.28 -16.03 -14.98
C SER A 337 6.21 -14.96 -16.08
N GLY A 338 5.33 -15.15 -17.05
CA GLY A 338 5.08 -14.15 -18.10
C GLY A 338 4.51 -12.84 -17.53
N LEU A 339 3.56 -12.94 -16.59
CA LEU A 339 2.98 -11.78 -15.92
C LEU A 339 4.03 -11.04 -15.07
N LEU A 340 4.91 -11.76 -14.37
CA LEU A 340 5.99 -11.17 -13.58
C LEU A 340 6.97 -10.38 -14.44
N ARG A 341 7.31 -10.88 -15.63
CA ARG A 341 8.14 -10.15 -16.60
C ARG A 341 7.47 -8.85 -17.05
N LEU A 342 6.17 -8.87 -17.34
CA LEU A 342 5.43 -7.66 -17.72
C LEU A 342 5.38 -6.64 -16.58
N PHE A 343 5.21 -7.08 -15.33
CA PHE A 343 5.29 -6.18 -14.18
C PHE A 343 6.70 -5.60 -13.98
N ALA A 344 7.75 -6.38 -14.23
CA ALA A 344 9.12 -5.86 -14.19
C ALA A 344 9.33 -4.76 -15.24
N ILE A 345 8.84 -4.96 -16.46
CA ILE A 345 8.90 -3.93 -17.54
C ILE A 345 8.09 -2.69 -17.14
N SER A 346 6.90 -2.86 -16.59
CA SER A 346 6.04 -1.74 -16.18
C SER A 346 6.67 -0.87 -15.09
N ALA A 347 7.63 -1.39 -14.33
CA ALA A 347 8.31 -0.65 -13.26
C ALA A 347 9.01 0.61 -13.77
N VAL A 348 9.43 0.64 -15.05
CA VAL A 348 10.00 1.83 -15.69
C VAL A 348 8.95 2.94 -15.80
N ALA A 349 7.74 2.61 -16.26
CA ALA A 349 6.64 3.57 -16.38
C ALA A 349 6.13 4.01 -14.99
N VAL A 350 6.10 3.10 -14.02
CA VAL A 350 5.78 3.43 -12.62
C VAL A 350 6.81 4.41 -12.04
N ALA A 351 8.09 4.24 -12.35
CA ALA A 351 9.14 5.17 -11.92
C ALA A 351 8.93 6.57 -12.52
N ALA A 352 8.54 6.67 -13.79
CA ALA A 352 8.20 7.93 -14.43
C ALA A 352 6.97 8.60 -13.77
N CYS A 353 5.90 7.84 -13.48
CA CYS A 353 4.74 8.34 -12.73
C CYS A 353 5.13 8.83 -11.33
N SER A 354 6.02 8.12 -10.65
CA SER A 354 6.50 8.48 -9.31
C SER A 354 7.28 9.81 -9.33
N ALA A 355 8.13 10.01 -10.35
CA ALA A 355 8.87 11.26 -10.55
C ALA A 355 7.93 12.45 -10.83
N LEU A 356 6.96 12.27 -11.74
CA LEU A 356 5.95 13.29 -12.03
C LEU A 356 5.10 13.62 -10.81
N GLY A 357 4.70 12.61 -10.04
CA GLY A 357 3.95 12.80 -8.79
C GLY A 357 4.73 13.58 -7.74
N ALA A 358 6.05 13.37 -7.63
CA ALA A 358 6.93 14.16 -6.76
C ALA A 358 7.01 15.63 -7.22
N ILE A 359 7.18 15.87 -8.51
CA ILE A 359 7.20 17.22 -9.10
C ILE A 359 5.87 17.95 -8.82
N PHE A 360 4.72 17.30 -9.06
CA PHE A 360 3.41 17.92 -8.82
C PHE A 360 3.14 18.24 -7.36
N LYS A 361 3.64 17.42 -6.43
CA LYS A 361 3.53 17.72 -4.99
C LYS A 361 4.32 18.97 -4.61
N VAL A 362 5.50 19.16 -5.18
CA VAL A 362 6.34 20.35 -4.95
C VAL A 362 5.74 21.59 -5.57
N THR A 363 5.27 21.50 -6.82
CA THR A 363 4.66 22.62 -7.53
C THR A 363 3.20 22.87 -7.13
N HIS A 364 2.71 22.17 -6.08
CA HIS A 364 1.31 22.25 -5.61
C HIS A 364 0.25 22.04 -6.71
N ASN A 365 0.61 21.35 -7.80
CA ASN A 365 -0.30 21.07 -8.92
C ASN A 365 -1.17 19.85 -8.64
N LEU A 366 -2.16 20.00 -7.75
CA LEU A 366 -3.08 18.93 -7.36
C LEU A 366 -3.90 18.40 -8.54
N ARG A 367 -4.22 19.26 -9.54
CA ARG A 367 -4.98 18.83 -10.73
C ARG A 367 -4.18 17.83 -11.57
N GLY A 368 -2.87 18.04 -11.73
CA GLY A 368 -1.99 17.10 -12.42
C GLY A 368 -1.91 15.75 -11.72
N VAL A 369 -1.80 15.73 -10.38
CA VAL A 369 -1.80 14.49 -9.60
C VAL A 369 -3.11 13.71 -9.78
N VAL A 370 -4.24 14.37 -9.62
CA VAL A 370 -5.56 13.73 -9.71
C VAL A 370 -5.81 13.20 -11.12
N ALA A 371 -5.53 13.99 -12.17
CA ALA A 371 -5.71 13.56 -13.55
C ALA A 371 -4.83 12.34 -13.88
N MET A 372 -3.57 12.35 -13.49
CA MET A 372 -2.65 11.22 -13.67
C MET A 372 -3.18 9.96 -12.96
N ASN A 373 -3.66 10.09 -11.71
CA ASN A 373 -4.18 8.96 -10.94
C ASN A 373 -5.51 8.42 -11.47
N ILE A 374 -6.38 9.27 -12.03
CA ILE A 374 -7.60 8.83 -12.72
C ILE A 374 -7.22 7.99 -13.93
N VAL A 375 -6.31 8.47 -14.78
CA VAL A 375 -5.87 7.75 -15.99
C VAL A 375 -5.15 6.45 -15.61
N TYR A 376 -4.35 6.46 -14.54
CA TYR A 376 -3.73 5.26 -13.98
C TYR A 376 -4.78 4.20 -13.59
N ALA A 377 -5.75 4.58 -12.76
CA ALA A 377 -6.75 3.65 -12.26
C ALA A 377 -7.70 3.18 -13.38
N ALA A 378 -8.29 4.11 -14.13
CA ALA A 378 -9.23 3.80 -15.21
C ALA A 378 -8.53 3.07 -16.37
N GLY A 379 -7.31 3.44 -16.72
CA GLY A 379 -6.52 2.80 -17.76
C GLY A 379 -6.21 1.34 -17.41
N ILE A 380 -5.66 1.09 -16.22
CA ILE A 380 -5.33 -0.29 -15.82
C ILE A 380 -6.59 -1.15 -15.72
N LEU A 381 -7.63 -0.69 -15.03
CA LEU A 381 -8.85 -1.49 -14.83
C LEU A 381 -9.62 -1.67 -16.13
N GLY A 382 -9.81 -0.61 -16.91
CA GLY A 382 -10.54 -0.67 -18.19
C GLY A 382 -9.81 -1.51 -19.23
N LEU A 383 -8.51 -1.33 -19.40
CA LEU A 383 -7.72 -2.15 -20.33
C LEU A 383 -7.62 -3.61 -19.87
N SER A 384 -7.55 -3.88 -18.55
CA SER A 384 -7.59 -5.25 -18.05
C SER A 384 -8.88 -5.94 -18.42
N TYR A 385 -10.03 -5.25 -18.31
CA TYR A 385 -11.32 -5.80 -18.69
C TYR A 385 -11.38 -6.19 -20.17
N VAL A 386 -10.72 -5.44 -21.06
CA VAL A 386 -10.65 -5.68 -22.51
C VAL A 386 -9.58 -6.71 -22.87
N PHE A 387 -8.43 -6.72 -22.20
CA PHE A 387 -7.30 -7.56 -22.56
C PHE A 387 -7.35 -8.97 -21.95
N ILE A 388 -7.98 -9.15 -20.79
CA ILE A 388 -8.11 -10.45 -20.15
C ILE A 388 -8.78 -11.48 -21.06
N PRO A 389 -9.90 -11.21 -21.78
CA PRO A 389 -10.50 -12.18 -22.67
C PRO A 389 -9.61 -12.60 -23.84
N LYS A 390 -8.68 -11.73 -24.28
CA LYS A 390 -7.80 -11.97 -25.44
C LYS A 390 -6.47 -12.63 -25.06
N PHE A 391 -5.90 -12.25 -23.94
CA PHE A 391 -4.53 -12.62 -23.53
C PHE A 391 -4.47 -13.36 -22.19
N GLY A 392 -5.62 -13.73 -21.62
CA GLY A 392 -5.68 -14.35 -20.31
C GLY A 392 -5.03 -13.47 -19.24
N ILE A 393 -4.28 -14.07 -18.32
CA ILE A 393 -3.62 -13.36 -17.22
C ILE A 393 -2.55 -12.35 -17.70
N LEU A 394 -1.95 -12.59 -18.87
CA LEU A 394 -0.98 -11.65 -19.46
C LEU A 394 -1.65 -10.33 -19.87
N GLY A 395 -2.97 -10.35 -20.15
CA GLY A 395 -3.76 -9.16 -20.41
C GLY A 395 -3.71 -8.14 -19.28
N VAL A 396 -3.60 -8.60 -18.03
CA VAL A 396 -3.41 -7.73 -16.86
C VAL A 396 -2.06 -7.01 -16.92
N GLY A 397 -1.00 -7.73 -17.28
CA GLY A 397 0.35 -7.15 -17.42
C GLY A 397 0.42 -6.09 -18.52
N TRP A 398 -0.16 -6.39 -19.68
CA TRP A 398 -0.26 -5.42 -20.78
C TRP A 398 -1.09 -4.20 -20.42
N ALA A 399 -2.21 -4.39 -19.73
CA ALA A 399 -3.03 -3.29 -19.22
C ALA A 399 -2.27 -2.43 -18.20
N TRP A 400 -1.46 -3.08 -17.35
CA TRP A 400 -0.63 -2.36 -16.39
C TRP A 400 0.43 -1.48 -17.08
N ILE A 401 1.13 -2.01 -18.08
CA ILE A 401 2.09 -1.25 -18.88
C ILE A 401 1.39 -0.09 -19.61
N ALA A 402 0.34 -0.37 -20.34
CA ALA A 402 -0.36 0.66 -21.14
C ALA A 402 -1.00 1.73 -20.25
N GLY A 403 -1.65 1.34 -19.15
CA GLY A 403 -2.28 2.27 -18.20
C GLY A 403 -1.27 3.16 -17.49
N THR A 404 -0.12 2.62 -17.08
CA THR A 404 0.94 3.41 -16.45
C THR A 404 1.63 4.35 -17.44
N ILE A 405 1.87 3.91 -18.68
CA ILE A 405 2.39 4.78 -19.74
C ILE A 405 1.41 5.92 -20.05
N ALA A 406 0.12 5.62 -20.21
CA ALA A 406 -0.90 6.64 -20.44
C ALA A 406 -0.95 7.67 -19.29
N ALA A 407 -0.87 7.20 -18.04
CA ALA A 407 -0.80 8.09 -16.89
C ALA A 407 0.45 8.97 -16.90
N ALA A 408 1.62 8.43 -17.25
CA ALA A 408 2.86 9.19 -17.38
C ALA A 408 2.77 10.24 -18.49
N MET A 409 2.17 9.91 -19.63
CA MET A 409 1.95 10.86 -20.75
C MET A 409 1.03 12.00 -20.35
N VAL A 410 -0.08 11.72 -19.65
CA VAL A 410 -0.98 12.75 -19.14
C VAL A 410 -0.26 13.63 -18.10
N GLY A 411 0.48 13.02 -17.19
CA GLY A 411 1.31 13.78 -16.23
C GLY A 411 2.31 14.70 -16.94
N TRP A 412 3.01 14.20 -17.95
CA TRP A 412 3.94 15.00 -18.75
C TRP A 412 3.25 16.19 -19.47
N ALA A 413 2.08 15.95 -20.05
CA ALA A 413 1.30 17.01 -20.72
C ALA A 413 0.88 18.13 -19.74
N PHE A 414 0.46 17.76 -18.52
CA PHE A 414 0.14 18.73 -17.45
C PHE A 414 1.38 19.52 -17.00
N LEU A 415 2.54 18.87 -16.90
CA LEU A 415 3.79 19.54 -16.54
C LEU A 415 4.19 20.57 -17.60
N LYS A 416 4.10 20.20 -18.89
CA LYS A 416 4.44 21.09 -20.02
C LYS A 416 3.53 22.32 -20.05
N ARG A 417 2.22 22.17 -19.84
CA ARG A 417 1.26 23.27 -19.77
C ARG A 417 1.52 24.20 -18.58
N SER A 418 1.90 23.65 -17.43
CA SER A 418 2.22 24.43 -16.23
C SER A 418 3.45 25.31 -16.46
N ASN A 419 4.50 24.78 -17.08
CA ASN A 419 5.72 25.54 -17.38
C ASN A 419 5.51 26.63 -18.45
N SER A 420 4.61 26.41 -19.42
CA SER A 420 4.24 27.42 -20.43
C SER A 420 3.53 28.62 -19.80
N ASN A 421 2.61 28.36 -18.85
CA ASN A 421 1.88 29.42 -18.14
C ASN A 421 2.78 30.22 -17.18
N TYR A 422 3.87 29.64 -16.69
CA TYR A 422 4.83 30.35 -15.84
C TYR A 422 5.66 31.35 -16.69
N LYS A 423 6.11 30.94 -17.86
CA LYS A 423 6.84 31.81 -18.78
C LYS A 423 6.01 32.99 -19.35
N LEU A 424 4.69 32.81 -19.50
CA LEU A 424 3.76 33.86 -19.95
C LEU A 424 3.41 34.88 -18.85
N ARG A 425 3.78 34.64 -17.60
CA ARG A 425 3.57 35.57 -16.48
C ARG A 425 4.80 36.39 -16.11
N GLU A 426 5.98 36.00 -16.60
CA GLU A 426 7.25 36.71 -16.41
C GLU A 426 7.65 37.56 -17.63
N GLY A 427 6.94 37.51 -18.75
CA GLY A 427 7.06 38.36 -19.93
C GLY A 427 5.84 39.30 -20.07
#